data_fec1c148f2a3bb2fd6a62bbab3116c5e
#
_entry.id   fec1c148f2a3bb2fd6a62bbab3116c5e
#
_cell.length_a   1.000
_cell.length_b   1.000
_cell.length_c   1.000
_cell.angle_alpha   90.00
_cell.angle_beta   90.00
_cell.angle_gamma   90.00
#
_symmetry.space_group_name_H-M   'P 1'
#
loop_
_entity.id
_entity.type
_entity.pdbx_description
1 polymer ?
#
loop_
_entity_poly.entity_id
_entity_poly.type
_entity_poly.pdbx_seq_one_letter_code
_entity_poly.pdbx_strand_id
1 'polypeptide(L)'
;MFYLGISAYYHDASVALLDSNGNLIDFKKEEWLSRVKGDKSFPRQGLLELIKNHNLSEKNLTSITFYEKPVRAWITVLKHSVKYNPIKNDLTRNYFKNAWRSSMRFHLDLSKYLNVKKIPILYAEHHLSHTLSTLYYYNEFPCVSVVVDGYGDKYCTSIHHVKSHNEIINVWSSEYPNSLGLFYSAITDFLGFAVNEGEYKMMGLASFGEPKYYDVLSKSIKFENNKLEIDTKYYDYVRRTDRSYSDLLTKELGVKPRRPDIPFEVGTDDFKIYANVAASAQKLLEDLLFAIFKHANDLTGEKNFLFSGGVAMNSSAVRKTADLDFIEKLNLPPSPGDSGAAIGAAYYGFINKNDKAISKNNLSKNIFPGIIKSNEEFYDLVFDKIAGDNNSIEKTAEVISQDQIIATCFSNIETGPRALGHRSLICNAHKAELIKVLSTDIKKRNIFRPTAPAVLEKDAENYFHLEKKLINCYTHMGATATPKDNVLQDIKGVIHVDNTSRVQICEEESLLGKLLMSLNKYKIQVVAN
;
A
#
# COMPACT_ATOMS: atom_id res chain seq x y z
N MET A 1 -13.24 -5.57 -26.05
CA MET A 1 -13.59 -6.55 -24.99
C MET A 1 -12.82 -6.19 -23.76
N PHE A 2 -13.43 -6.28 -22.56
CA PHE A 2 -12.88 -5.78 -21.31
C PHE A 2 -12.92 -6.85 -20.21
N TYR A 3 -12.02 -6.72 -19.24
CA TYR A 3 -11.91 -7.54 -18.03
C TYR A 3 -11.99 -6.62 -16.82
N LEU A 4 -13.02 -6.81 -15.99
CA LEU A 4 -13.28 -5.99 -14.82
C LEU A 4 -12.84 -6.72 -13.56
N GLY A 5 -11.98 -6.11 -12.75
CA GLY A 5 -11.59 -6.57 -11.43
C GLY A 5 -12.21 -5.71 -10.33
N ILE A 6 -12.64 -6.32 -9.24
CA ILE A 6 -13.29 -5.62 -8.12
C ILE A 6 -12.71 -6.10 -6.79
N SER A 7 -12.29 -5.14 -5.94
CA SER A 7 -11.95 -5.32 -4.53
C SER A 7 -12.97 -4.58 -3.67
N ALA A 8 -13.51 -5.22 -2.62
CA ALA A 8 -14.54 -4.61 -1.77
C ALA A 8 -14.75 -5.34 -0.44
N TYR A 9 -15.41 -4.67 0.50
CA TYR A 9 -15.99 -5.15 1.77
C TYR A 9 -15.03 -5.33 2.94
N TYR A 10 -13.72 -5.14 2.73
CA TYR A 10 -12.75 -5.17 3.84
C TYR A 10 -12.17 -3.78 4.10
N HIS A 11 -11.34 -3.26 3.22
CA HIS A 11 -10.89 -1.86 3.16
C HIS A 11 -10.47 -1.51 1.72
N ASP A 12 -10.29 -0.21 1.42
CA ASP A 12 -9.75 0.29 0.15
C ASP A 12 -10.46 -0.26 -1.11
N ALA A 13 -11.80 -0.26 -1.10
CA ALA A 13 -12.59 -0.74 -2.24
C ALA A 13 -12.21 -0.05 -3.55
N SER A 14 -12.08 -0.84 -4.63
CA SER A 14 -11.60 -0.36 -5.92
C SER A 14 -12.13 -1.21 -7.08
N VAL A 15 -12.06 -0.63 -8.27
CA VAL A 15 -12.34 -1.29 -9.55
C VAL A 15 -11.21 -1.03 -10.54
N ALA A 16 -10.88 -2.04 -11.33
CA ALA A 16 -9.85 -1.98 -12.38
C ALA A 16 -10.38 -2.54 -13.69
N LEU A 17 -10.06 -1.90 -14.81
CA LEU A 17 -10.51 -2.29 -16.13
C LEU A 17 -9.34 -2.53 -17.07
N LEU A 18 -9.21 -3.75 -17.58
CA LEU A 18 -8.25 -4.10 -18.62
C LEU A 18 -8.96 -4.21 -19.98
N ASP A 19 -8.23 -3.82 -21.04
CA ASP A 19 -8.67 -4.03 -22.43
C ASP A 19 -8.38 -5.46 -22.92
N SER A 20 -8.69 -5.73 -24.20
CA SER A 20 -8.43 -7.03 -24.85
C SER A 20 -6.95 -7.37 -25.03
N ASN A 21 -6.05 -6.41 -24.87
CA ASN A 21 -4.61 -6.58 -24.91
C ASN A 21 -3.99 -6.74 -23.52
N GLY A 22 -4.82 -6.61 -22.46
CA GLY A 22 -4.38 -6.64 -21.06
C GLY A 22 -3.87 -5.29 -20.55
N ASN A 23 -4.06 -4.18 -21.26
CA ASN A 23 -3.65 -2.87 -20.77
C ASN A 23 -4.64 -2.38 -19.71
N LEU A 24 -4.12 -1.82 -18.62
CA LEU A 24 -4.91 -1.14 -17.60
C LEU A 24 -5.36 0.22 -18.14
N ILE A 25 -6.64 0.32 -18.50
CA ILE A 25 -7.20 1.51 -19.14
C ILE A 25 -7.90 2.44 -18.17
N ASP A 26 -8.40 1.92 -17.05
CA ASP A 26 -8.98 2.73 -15.99
C ASP A 26 -8.91 2.01 -14.63
N PHE A 27 -8.85 2.81 -13.56
CA PHE A 27 -8.81 2.35 -12.18
C PHE A 27 -9.47 3.39 -11.28
N LYS A 28 -10.33 2.96 -10.37
CA LYS A 28 -10.99 3.85 -9.39
C LYS A 28 -10.93 3.25 -8.00
N LYS A 29 -10.48 4.04 -7.02
CA LYS A 29 -10.76 3.77 -5.62
C LYS A 29 -12.08 4.44 -5.24
N GLU A 30 -12.92 3.74 -4.49
CA GLU A 30 -14.18 4.30 -4.04
C GLU A 30 -13.96 5.53 -3.14
N GLU A 31 -12.89 5.55 -2.32
CA GLU A 31 -12.53 6.68 -1.46
C GLU A 31 -12.32 8.01 -2.22
N TRP A 32 -11.91 7.96 -3.50
CA TRP A 32 -11.74 9.17 -4.31
C TRP A 32 -13.06 9.88 -4.61
N LEU A 33 -14.14 9.11 -4.69
CA LEU A 33 -15.48 9.54 -5.08
C LEU A 33 -16.39 9.71 -3.86
N SER A 34 -16.38 8.73 -2.94
CA SER A 34 -17.17 8.78 -1.69
C SER A 34 -16.64 9.78 -0.66
N ARG A 35 -15.36 10.17 -0.76
CA ARG A 35 -14.63 10.99 0.23
C ARG A 35 -14.53 10.35 1.61
N VAL A 36 -14.74 9.05 1.70
CA VAL A 36 -14.54 8.24 2.91
C VAL A 36 -13.20 7.54 2.81
N LYS A 37 -12.26 7.89 3.68
CA LYS A 37 -10.92 7.30 3.68
C LYS A 37 -10.99 5.79 3.91
N GLY A 38 -10.25 5.01 3.07
CA GLY A 38 -10.23 3.55 3.16
C GLY A 38 -11.62 2.91 2.97
N ASP A 39 -12.52 3.52 2.17
CA ASP A 39 -13.90 3.07 1.99
C ASP A 39 -13.95 1.57 1.68
N LYS A 40 -14.66 0.82 2.54
CA LYS A 40 -14.83 -0.63 2.47
C LYS A 40 -16.10 -1.09 1.79
N SER A 41 -16.94 -0.15 1.38
CA SER A 41 -18.23 -0.49 0.74
C SER A 41 -18.04 -1.15 -0.63
N PHE A 42 -19.13 -1.64 -1.22
CA PHE A 42 -19.10 -2.00 -2.64
C PHE A 42 -18.76 -0.76 -3.47
N PRO A 43 -17.77 -0.80 -4.39
CA PRO A 43 -17.26 0.37 -5.11
C PRO A 43 -18.25 0.85 -6.18
N ARG A 44 -19.38 1.35 -5.70
CA ARG A 44 -20.53 1.74 -6.51
C ARG A 44 -20.23 2.89 -7.45
N GLN A 45 -19.60 3.94 -6.90
CA GLN A 45 -19.34 5.17 -7.67
C GLN A 45 -18.27 4.90 -8.72
N GLY A 46 -17.19 4.20 -8.31
CA GLY A 46 -16.14 3.78 -9.23
C GLY A 46 -16.67 2.91 -10.37
N LEU A 47 -17.53 1.93 -10.07
CA LEU A 47 -18.15 1.06 -11.08
C LEU A 47 -19.03 1.86 -12.05
N LEU A 48 -19.88 2.76 -11.54
CA LEU A 48 -20.75 3.60 -12.38
C LEU A 48 -19.94 4.52 -13.31
N GLU A 49 -18.84 5.09 -12.83
CA GLU A 49 -17.94 5.86 -13.70
C GLU A 49 -17.31 5.01 -14.80
N LEU A 50 -16.82 3.79 -14.48
CA LEU A 50 -16.28 2.88 -15.50
C LEU A 50 -17.36 2.50 -16.54
N ILE A 51 -18.56 2.16 -16.07
CA ILE A 51 -19.68 1.84 -16.97
C ILE A 51 -19.97 3.00 -17.93
N LYS A 52 -20.03 4.22 -17.40
CA LYS A 52 -20.31 5.43 -18.19
C LYS A 52 -19.17 5.77 -19.15
N ASN A 53 -17.91 5.78 -18.67
CA ASN A 53 -16.77 6.24 -19.45
C ASN A 53 -16.40 5.27 -20.58
N HIS A 54 -16.63 3.97 -20.39
CA HIS A 54 -16.25 2.91 -21.34
C HIS A 54 -17.46 2.18 -21.96
N ASN A 55 -18.70 2.67 -21.73
CA ASN A 55 -19.95 2.06 -22.20
C ASN A 55 -20.02 0.55 -21.90
N LEU A 56 -19.67 0.17 -20.65
CA LEU A 56 -19.60 -1.25 -20.26
C LEU A 56 -21.00 -1.89 -20.24
N SER A 57 -21.06 -3.08 -20.80
CA SER A 57 -22.29 -3.88 -20.88
C SER A 57 -21.96 -5.37 -21.05
N GLU A 58 -22.98 -6.23 -21.02
CA GLU A 58 -22.83 -7.65 -21.33
C GLU A 58 -22.30 -7.96 -22.74
N LYS A 59 -22.25 -6.96 -23.64
CA LYS A 59 -21.76 -7.14 -25.03
C LYS A 59 -20.24 -7.00 -25.12
N ASN A 60 -19.61 -6.28 -24.18
CA ASN A 60 -18.18 -5.97 -24.24
C ASN A 60 -17.39 -6.38 -22.99
N LEU A 61 -18.04 -6.82 -21.91
CA LEU A 61 -17.37 -7.42 -20.76
C LEU A 61 -17.19 -8.93 -20.97
N THR A 62 -15.93 -9.37 -21.00
CA THR A 62 -15.54 -10.80 -21.14
C THR A 62 -15.68 -11.53 -19.80
N SER A 63 -15.29 -10.89 -18.70
CA SER A 63 -15.45 -11.41 -17.35
C SER A 63 -15.44 -10.29 -16.32
N ILE A 64 -16.02 -10.59 -15.16
CA ILE A 64 -15.91 -9.80 -13.94
C ILE A 64 -15.27 -10.70 -12.89
N THR A 65 -14.17 -10.24 -12.27
CA THR A 65 -13.46 -11.01 -11.27
C THR A 65 -13.50 -10.30 -9.93
N PHE A 66 -13.95 -10.99 -8.91
CA PHE A 66 -13.87 -10.56 -7.53
C PHE A 66 -12.55 -11.04 -6.91
N TYR A 67 -11.89 -10.20 -6.12
CA TYR A 67 -10.51 -10.38 -5.65
C TYR A 67 -10.33 -11.43 -4.54
N GLU A 68 -11.44 -11.99 -4.00
CA GLU A 68 -11.41 -13.03 -2.95
C GLU A 68 -12.45 -14.13 -3.20
N LYS A 69 -12.34 -15.23 -2.44
CA LYS A 69 -13.30 -16.35 -2.41
C LYS A 69 -14.23 -16.24 -1.19
N PRO A 70 -15.41 -15.62 -1.30
CA PRO A 70 -16.27 -15.28 -0.16
C PRO A 70 -16.65 -16.47 0.72
N VAL A 71 -16.94 -17.63 0.11
CA VAL A 71 -17.32 -18.85 0.84
C VAL A 71 -16.15 -19.35 1.70
N ARG A 72 -14.92 -19.27 1.18
CA ARG A 72 -13.71 -19.68 1.91
C ARG A 72 -13.45 -18.78 3.11
N ALA A 73 -13.56 -17.46 2.92
CA ALA A 73 -13.45 -16.47 3.98
C ALA A 73 -14.48 -16.74 5.09
N TRP A 74 -15.73 -16.99 4.70
CA TRP A 74 -16.81 -17.30 5.64
C TRP A 74 -16.56 -18.57 6.45
N ILE A 75 -16.11 -19.67 5.81
CA ILE A 75 -15.76 -20.93 6.49
C ILE A 75 -14.60 -20.70 7.50
N THR A 76 -13.61 -19.90 7.13
CA THR A 76 -12.47 -19.60 8.01
C THR A 76 -12.94 -18.88 9.27
N VAL A 77 -13.74 -17.83 9.13
CA VAL A 77 -14.29 -17.11 10.29
C VAL A 77 -15.15 -18.02 11.16
N LEU A 78 -15.98 -18.89 10.55
CA LEU A 78 -16.81 -19.84 11.29
C LEU A 78 -15.96 -20.80 12.14
N LYS A 79 -14.90 -21.39 11.57
CA LYS A 79 -13.98 -22.28 12.30
C LYS A 79 -13.35 -21.57 13.51
N HIS A 80 -12.88 -20.35 13.33
CA HIS A 80 -12.27 -19.58 14.41
C HIS A 80 -13.27 -19.12 15.46
N SER A 81 -14.50 -18.80 15.04
CA SER A 81 -15.60 -18.48 15.94
C SER A 81 -15.89 -19.61 16.95
N VAL A 82 -15.92 -20.84 16.47
CA VAL A 82 -16.11 -22.01 17.34
C VAL A 82 -14.93 -22.16 18.31
N LYS A 83 -13.70 -21.94 17.86
CA LYS A 83 -12.48 -22.09 18.67
C LYS A 83 -12.40 -21.05 19.80
N TYR A 84 -12.82 -19.80 19.56
CA TYR A 84 -12.66 -18.69 20.51
C TYR A 84 -13.94 -18.29 21.26
N ASN A 85 -14.85 -19.23 21.51
CA ASN A 85 -16.11 -19.09 22.25
C ASN A 85 -17.13 -18.15 21.56
N PRO A 86 -18.03 -18.69 20.73
CA PRO A 86 -18.93 -17.91 19.87
C PRO A 86 -19.94 -17.04 20.63
N ILE A 87 -20.28 -17.39 21.87
CA ILE A 87 -21.33 -16.70 22.65
C ILE A 87 -20.84 -15.35 23.19
N LYS A 88 -19.53 -15.27 23.53
CA LYS A 88 -18.90 -14.06 24.10
C LYS A 88 -18.00 -13.31 23.11
N ASN A 89 -17.95 -13.75 21.84
CA ASN A 89 -17.06 -13.20 20.85
C ASN A 89 -17.78 -12.15 19.99
N ASP A 90 -17.46 -10.88 20.25
CA ASP A 90 -18.08 -9.75 19.54
C ASP A 90 -17.70 -9.74 18.06
N LEU A 91 -16.48 -10.18 17.71
CA LEU A 91 -16.05 -10.32 16.33
C LEU A 91 -16.96 -11.29 15.58
N THR A 92 -17.19 -12.47 16.17
CA THR A 92 -18.09 -13.50 15.62
C THR A 92 -19.50 -12.95 15.46
N ARG A 93 -20.04 -12.31 16.49
CA ARG A 93 -21.39 -11.73 16.48
C ARG A 93 -21.52 -10.65 15.40
N ASN A 94 -20.54 -9.77 15.31
CA ASN A 94 -20.51 -8.74 14.27
C ASN A 94 -20.27 -9.32 12.88
N TYR A 95 -19.45 -10.35 12.75
CA TYR A 95 -19.24 -11.03 11.48
C TYR A 95 -20.53 -11.70 11.00
N PHE A 96 -21.24 -12.45 11.86
CA PHE A 96 -22.54 -13.04 11.47
C PHE A 96 -23.61 -12.00 11.17
N LYS A 97 -23.63 -10.86 11.89
CA LYS A 97 -24.52 -9.74 11.55
C LYS A 97 -24.16 -9.10 10.20
N ASN A 98 -22.87 -9.07 9.86
CA ASN A 98 -22.34 -8.35 8.70
C ASN A 98 -21.91 -9.27 7.55
N ALA A 99 -21.63 -10.58 7.78
CA ALA A 99 -21.18 -11.51 6.74
C ALA A 99 -22.24 -11.67 5.64
N TRP A 100 -23.52 -11.64 6.01
CA TRP A 100 -24.62 -11.59 5.04
C TRP A 100 -24.68 -10.22 4.32
N ARG A 101 -23.95 -9.20 4.81
CA ARG A 101 -23.84 -7.86 4.21
C ARG A 101 -22.51 -7.62 3.51
N SER A 102 -21.58 -8.58 3.52
CA SER A 102 -20.22 -8.46 2.99
C SER A 102 -20.07 -9.16 1.63
N SER A 103 -18.93 -9.74 1.38
CA SER A 103 -18.55 -10.37 0.10
C SER A 103 -19.54 -11.42 -0.42
N MET A 104 -20.33 -12.07 0.46
CA MET A 104 -21.43 -12.98 0.03
C MET A 104 -22.54 -12.25 -0.76
N ARG A 105 -22.66 -10.93 -0.61
CA ARG A 105 -23.62 -10.11 -1.38
C ARG A 105 -23.07 -9.59 -2.69
N PHE A 106 -21.81 -9.84 -3.00
CA PHE A 106 -21.15 -9.31 -4.18
C PHE A 106 -22.01 -9.46 -5.45
N HIS A 107 -22.52 -10.66 -5.68
CA HIS A 107 -23.38 -10.94 -6.84
C HIS A 107 -24.66 -10.09 -6.85
N LEU A 108 -25.29 -9.91 -5.69
CA LEU A 108 -26.52 -9.11 -5.55
C LEU A 108 -26.22 -7.62 -5.76
N ASP A 109 -25.12 -7.12 -5.21
CA ASP A 109 -24.75 -5.71 -5.36
C ASP A 109 -24.35 -5.40 -6.80
N LEU A 110 -23.61 -6.29 -7.46
CA LEU A 110 -23.21 -6.16 -8.85
C LEU A 110 -24.42 -6.21 -9.80
N SER A 111 -25.41 -7.08 -9.51
CA SER A 111 -26.63 -7.25 -10.35
C SER A 111 -27.50 -6.01 -10.45
N LYS A 112 -27.30 -5.02 -9.57
CA LYS A 112 -28.02 -3.73 -9.63
C LYS A 112 -27.53 -2.84 -10.79
N TYR A 113 -26.34 -3.11 -11.31
CA TYR A 113 -25.66 -2.25 -12.29
C TYR A 113 -25.38 -2.94 -13.62
N LEU A 114 -25.19 -4.26 -13.61
CA LEU A 114 -24.83 -5.06 -14.78
C LEU A 114 -25.70 -6.32 -14.87
N ASN A 115 -25.96 -6.80 -16.08
CA ASN A 115 -26.67 -8.05 -16.30
C ASN A 115 -25.76 -9.26 -16.05
N VAL A 116 -25.55 -9.58 -14.76
CA VAL A 116 -24.65 -10.65 -14.31
C VAL A 116 -25.00 -12.06 -14.81
N LYS A 117 -26.22 -12.28 -15.32
CA LYS A 117 -26.60 -13.59 -15.91
C LYS A 117 -25.89 -13.87 -17.24
N LYS A 118 -25.42 -12.83 -17.91
CA LYS A 118 -24.78 -12.91 -19.23
C LYS A 118 -23.27 -12.69 -19.20
N ILE A 119 -22.69 -12.38 -18.05
CA ILE A 119 -21.25 -12.11 -17.90
C ILE A 119 -20.66 -13.14 -16.96
N PRO A 120 -19.59 -13.86 -17.33
CA PRO A 120 -18.89 -14.77 -16.43
C PRO A 120 -18.35 -14.04 -15.20
N ILE A 121 -18.72 -14.51 -14.00
CA ILE A 121 -18.18 -14.01 -12.74
C ILE A 121 -17.14 -15.00 -12.22
N LEU A 122 -15.94 -14.52 -11.97
CA LEU A 122 -14.82 -15.27 -11.44
C LEU A 122 -14.50 -14.80 -10.01
N TYR A 123 -13.93 -15.69 -9.21
CA TYR A 123 -13.48 -15.42 -7.85
C TYR A 123 -12.02 -15.84 -7.75
N ALA A 124 -11.11 -14.87 -7.72
CA ALA A 124 -9.69 -15.13 -7.48
C ALA A 124 -9.46 -15.43 -5.99
N GLU A 125 -8.39 -16.14 -5.66
CA GLU A 125 -7.93 -16.22 -4.29
C GLU A 125 -7.29 -14.88 -3.90
N HIS A 126 -7.52 -14.39 -2.68
CA HIS A 126 -7.08 -13.06 -2.24
C HIS A 126 -5.57 -12.86 -2.44
N HIS A 127 -4.73 -13.77 -1.91
CA HIS A 127 -3.27 -13.66 -2.07
C HIS A 127 -2.79 -13.89 -3.51
N LEU A 128 -3.53 -14.66 -4.31
CA LEU A 128 -3.29 -14.76 -5.74
C LEU A 128 -3.58 -13.43 -6.46
N SER A 129 -4.63 -12.71 -6.04
CA SER A 129 -4.91 -11.36 -6.57
C SER A 129 -3.77 -10.39 -6.27
N HIS A 130 -3.17 -10.43 -5.06
CA HIS A 130 -1.98 -9.66 -4.73
C HIS A 130 -0.75 -10.05 -5.57
N THR A 131 -0.49 -11.35 -5.73
CA THR A 131 0.59 -11.85 -6.61
C THR A 131 0.41 -11.35 -8.03
N LEU A 132 -0.79 -11.49 -8.58
CA LEU A 132 -1.11 -11.08 -9.95
C LEU A 132 -1.06 -9.56 -10.13
N SER A 133 -1.39 -8.77 -9.10
CA SER A 133 -1.24 -7.32 -9.17
C SER A 133 0.22 -6.89 -9.32
N THR A 134 1.15 -7.63 -8.70
CA THR A 134 2.59 -7.38 -8.84
C THR A 134 3.11 -7.87 -10.19
N LEU A 135 2.70 -9.08 -10.61
CA LEU A 135 3.04 -9.63 -11.91
C LEU A 135 2.54 -8.78 -13.09
N TYR A 136 1.45 -8.05 -12.89
CA TYR A 136 0.95 -7.10 -13.89
C TYR A 136 2.00 -6.04 -14.25
N TYR A 137 2.79 -5.57 -13.27
CA TYR A 137 3.84 -4.57 -13.47
C TYR A 137 5.22 -5.19 -13.75
N TYR A 138 5.51 -6.38 -13.20
CA TYR A 138 6.84 -7.00 -13.22
C TYR A 138 6.78 -8.45 -13.70
N ASN A 139 6.87 -8.60 -15.01
CA ASN A 139 6.71 -9.86 -15.72
C ASN A 139 8.07 -10.51 -16.00
N GLU A 140 8.79 -10.92 -14.96
CA GLU A 140 10.06 -11.63 -15.06
C GLU A 140 9.94 -13.01 -14.40
N PHE A 141 10.22 -14.07 -15.15
CA PHE A 141 10.10 -15.46 -14.70
C PHE A 141 11.42 -16.21 -14.85
N PRO A 142 11.69 -17.22 -14.01
CA PRO A 142 10.92 -17.54 -12.80
C PRO A 142 11.12 -16.51 -11.71
N CYS A 143 10.19 -16.46 -10.73
CA CYS A 143 10.29 -15.59 -9.58
C CYS A 143 9.51 -16.17 -8.38
N VAL A 144 9.69 -15.60 -7.19
CA VAL A 144 8.90 -15.94 -6.01
C VAL A 144 8.11 -14.73 -5.53
N SER A 145 6.81 -14.91 -5.30
CA SER A 145 5.95 -13.89 -4.73
C SER A 145 5.70 -14.16 -3.26
N VAL A 146 6.06 -13.20 -2.41
CA VAL A 146 5.76 -13.19 -0.98
C VAL A 146 4.63 -12.20 -0.75
N VAL A 147 3.50 -12.69 -0.25
CA VAL A 147 2.33 -11.88 0.12
C VAL A 147 2.21 -11.88 1.62
N VAL A 148 2.25 -10.70 2.26
CA VAL A 148 2.09 -10.54 3.70
C VAL A 148 1.01 -9.49 3.98
N ASP A 149 -0.09 -9.95 4.57
CA ASP A 149 -1.26 -9.12 4.78
C ASP A 149 -1.86 -9.27 6.18
N GLY A 150 -2.90 -8.53 6.47
CA GLY A 150 -3.70 -8.71 7.66
C GLY A 150 -4.46 -10.04 7.61
N TYR A 151 -5.30 -10.20 6.60
CA TYR A 151 -6.13 -11.39 6.40
C TYR A 151 -6.78 -11.36 5.02
N GLY A 152 -6.76 -12.48 4.31
CA GLY A 152 -7.47 -12.65 3.05
C GLY A 152 -7.92 -14.09 2.82
N ASP A 153 -9.20 -14.33 2.56
CA ASP A 153 -9.84 -15.65 2.44
C ASP A 153 -9.59 -16.58 3.63
N LYS A 154 -8.34 -17.02 3.77
CA LYS A 154 -7.85 -17.99 4.75
C LYS A 154 -6.44 -17.64 5.24
N TYR A 155 -5.64 -17.02 4.37
CA TYR A 155 -4.22 -16.79 4.58
C TYR A 155 -3.94 -15.37 5.09
N CYS A 156 -2.85 -15.26 5.84
CA CYS A 156 -2.28 -14.00 6.28
C CYS A 156 -0.90 -13.76 5.66
N THR A 157 -0.22 -14.85 5.31
CA THR A 157 1.04 -14.83 4.56
C THR A 157 1.02 -16.00 3.58
N SER A 158 1.53 -15.80 2.38
CA SER A 158 1.74 -16.89 1.41
C SER A 158 2.98 -16.66 0.56
N ILE A 159 3.56 -17.77 0.12
CA ILE A 159 4.71 -17.82 -0.79
C ILE A 159 4.24 -18.56 -2.04
N HIS A 160 4.31 -17.88 -3.18
CA HIS A 160 4.00 -18.47 -4.47
C HIS A 160 5.28 -18.61 -5.31
N HIS A 161 5.58 -19.83 -5.76
CA HIS A 161 6.57 -20.03 -6.80
C HIS A 161 5.91 -19.76 -8.15
N VAL A 162 6.40 -18.79 -8.87
CA VAL A 162 5.83 -18.30 -10.12
C VAL A 162 6.76 -18.67 -11.26
N LYS A 163 6.45 -19.73 -11.97
CA LYS A 163 7.24 -20.20 -13.12
C LYS A 163 6.81 -19.56 -14.43
N SER A 164 5.53 -19.21 -14.54
CA SER A 164 4.94 -18.50 -15.66
C SER A 164 3.62 -17.84 -15.23
N HIS A 165 2.97 -17.08 -16.09
CA HIS A 165 1.62 -16.52 -15.84
C HIS A 165 0.56 -17.58 -15.52
N ASN A 166 0.70 -18.78 -16.10
CA ASN A 166 -0.26 -19.87 -15.94
C ASN A 166 0.20 -20.92 -14.93
N GLU A 167 1.42 -20.81 -14.40
CA GLU A 167 1.99 -21.75 -13.43
C GLU A 167 2.44 -20.99 -12.17
N ILE A 168 1.48 -20.72 -11.30
CA ILE A 168 1.64 -20.06 -10.00
C ILE A 168 1.27 -21.07 -8.92
N ILE A 169 2.25 -21.52 -8.15
CA ILE A 169 2.10 -22.59 -7.17
C ILE A 169 2.25 -22.00 -5.77
N ASN A 170 1.22 -22.12 -4.92
CA ASN A 170 1.36 -21.81 -3.49
C ASN A 170 2.21 -22.91 -2.83
N VAL A 171 3.45 -22.58 -2.44
CA VAL A 171 4.41 -23.52 -1.84
C VAL A 171 4.43 -23.46 -0.33
N TRP A 172 3.94 -22.37 0.28
CA TRP A 172 3.80 -22.21 1.72
C TRP A 172 2.79 -21.14 2.07
N SER A 173 2.13 -21.28 3.22
CA SER A 173 1.24 -20.25 3.73
C SER A 173 1.03 -20.32 5.23
N SER A 174 0.78 -19.16 5.85
CA SER A 174 0.32 -19.02 7.23
C SER A 174 -1.14 -18.63 7.24
N GLU A 175 -1.94 -19.36 8.03
CA GLU A 175 -3.39 -19.13 8.14
C GLU A 175 -3.72 -18.21 9.31
N TYR A 176 -4.85 -17.52 9.21
CA TYR A 176 -5.42 -16.80 10.34
C TYR A 176 -5.56 -17.73 11.56
N PRO A 177 -5.21 -17.30 12.78
CA PRO A 177 -4.91 -15.93 13.20
C PRO A 177 -3.41 -15.55 13.15
N ASN A 178 -2.53 -16.40 12.59
CA ASN A 178 -1.09 -16.18 12.57
C ASN A 178 -0.73 -15.13 11.52
N SER A 179 -0.93 -13.86 11.85
CA SER A 179 -0.81 -12.73 10.95
C SER A 179 0.21 -11.71 11.42
N LEU A 180 1.23 -11.49 10.61
CA LEU A 180 2.22 -10.43 10.83
C LEU A 180 1.60 -9.03 10.64
N GLY A 181 0.65 -8.89 9.69
CA GLY A 181 -0.09 -7.66 9.50
C GLY A 181 -0.97 -7.31 10.71
N LEU A 182 -1.75 -8.28 11.23
CA LEU A 182 -2.59 -8.05 12.41
C LEU A 182 -1.77 -7.83 13.69
N PHE A 183 -0.60 -8.45 13.82
CA PHE A 183 0.36 -8.12 14.88
C PHE A 183 0.73 -6.63 14.81
N TYR A 184 1.13 -6.15 13.64
CA TYR A 184 1.52 -4.75 13.46
C TYR A 184 0.36 -3.79 13.70
N SER A 185 -0.85 -4.13 13.24
CA SER A 185 -2.07 -3.38 13.49
C SER A 185 -2.46 -3.36 14.97
N ALA A 186 -2.22 -4.45 15.73
CA ALA A 186 -2.50 -4.48 17.17
C ALA A 186 -1.59 -3.53 17.96
N ILE A 187 -0.32 -3.41 17.59
CA ILE A 187 0.58 -2.42 18.20
C ILE A 187 0.22 -1.00 17.74
N THR A 188 -0.22 -0.84 16.49
CA THR A 188 -0.76 0.44 15.98
C THR A 188 -1.93 0.93 16.83
N ASP A 189 -2.87 0.05 17.16
CA ASP A 189 -4.01 0.31 18.04
C ASP A 189 -3.55 0.64 19.49
N PHE A 190 -2.61 -0.14 20.04
CA PHE A 190 -2.01 0.11 21.34
C PHE A 190 -1.39 1.52 21.45
N LEU A 191 -0.80 2.00 20.36
CA LEU A 191 -0.24 3.35 20.25
C LEU A 191 -1.32 4.42 19.97
N GLY A 192 -2.62 4.06 20.02
CA GLY A 192 -3.74 4.96 19.84
C GLY A 192 -3.89 5.51 18.43
N PHE A 193 -3.42 4.79 17.42
CA PHE A 193 -3.69 5.09 16.02
C PHE A 193 -4.80 4.18 15.47
N ALA A 194 -5.59 4.69 14.54
CA ALA A 194 -6.64 3.90 13.91
C ALA A 194 -6.05 2.75 13.09
N VAL A 195 -6.55 1.54 13.30
CA VAL A 195 -6.18 0.35 12.51
C VAL A 195 -6.58 0.53 11.05
N ASN A 196 -5.77 0.02 10.13
CA ASN A 196 -5.84 0.16 8.67
C ASN A 196 -5.56 1.59 8.13
N GLU A 197 -5.35 2.56 9.03
CA GLU A 197 -5.05 3.95 8.67
C GLU A 197 -3.86 4.54 9.43
N GLY A 198 -3.33 3.84 10.41
CA GLY A 198 -2.32 4.34 11.33
C GLY A 198 -0.97 3.64 11.28
N GLU A 199 -0.86 2.51 10.58
CA GLU A 199 0.35 1.70 10.50
C GLU A 199 1.55 2.51 9.98
N TYR A 200 1.33 3.39 9.01
CA TYR A 200 2.39 4.28 8.52
C TYR A 200 2.81 5.35 9.54
N LYS A 201 1.92 5.72 10.50
CA LYS A 201 2.28 6.62 11.61
C LYS A 201 3.18 5.91 12.60
N MET A 202 2.85 4.64 12.92
CA MET A 202 3.69 3.81 13.75
C MET A 202 5.07 3.59 13.13
N MET A 203 5.14 3.29 11.81
CA MET A 203 6.40 3.19 11.08
C MET A 203 7.26 4.46 11.22
N GLY A 204 6.66 5.65 11.06
CA GLY A 204 7.38 6.92 11.25
C GLY A 204 7.79 7.17 12.69
N LEU A 205 6.97 6.79 13.68
CA LEU A 205 7.29 6.92 15.10
C LEU A 205 8.45 6.00 15.52
N ALA A 206 8.55 4.81 14.92
CA ALA A 206 9.58 3.82 15.24
C ALA A 206 11.01 4.36 15.11
N SER A 207 11.25 5.26 14.17
CA SER A 207 12.58 5.86 13.96
C SER A 207 13.03 6.80 15.11
N PHE A 208 12.13 7.20 16.00
CA PHE A 208 12.44 8.01 17.19
C PHE A 208 12.76 7.18 18.43
N GLY A 209 12.58 5.86 18.38
CA GLY A 209 12.73 4.95 19.51
C GLY A 209 13.88 3.97 19.37
N GLU A 210 14.07 3.22 20.45
CA GLU A 210 14.98 2.08 20.56
C GLU A 210 14.16 0.81 20.82
N PRO A 211 14.56 -0.38 20.35
CA PRO A 211 13.74 -1.60 20.47
C PRO A 211 13.77 -2.23 21.87
N LYS A 212 13.46 -1.45 22.91
CA LYS A 212 13.55 -1.85 24.34
C LYS A 212 12.53 -2.91 24.75
N TYR A 213 11.44 -3.07 23.98
CA TYR A 213 10.36 -4.03 24.26
C TYR A 213 10.41 -5.24 23.31
N TYR A 214 11.50 -5.40 22.56
CA TYR A 214 11.66 -6.48 21.59
C TYR A 214 11.45 -7.86 22.21
N ASP A 215 12.12 -8.14 23.35
CA ASP A 215 12.05 -9.45 24.03
C ASP A 215 10.64 -9.76 24.56
N VAL A 216 9.87 -8.74 24.89
CA VAL A 216 8.46 -8.92 25.32
C VAL A 216 7.60 -9.26 24.10
N LEU A 217 7.74 -8.51 23.01
CA LEU A 217 6.94 -8.73 21.81
C LEU A 217 7.29 -10.05 21.11
N SER A 218 8.56 -10.46 21.11
CA SER A 218 9.00 -11.73 20.49
C SER A 218 8.44 -12.98 21.17
N LYS A 219 7.97 -12.88 22.44
CA LYS A 219 7.21 -13.97 23.08
C LYS A 219 5.84 -14.19 22.45
N SER A 220 5.27 -13.16 21.85
CA SER A 220 3.89 -13.18 21.33
C SER A 220 3.78 -13.62 19.87
N ILE A 221 4.87 -13.54 19.10
CA ILE A 221 4.91 -13.95 17.68
C ILE A 221 6.32 -14.41 17.32
N LYS A 222 6.42 -15.52 16.59
CA LYS A 222 7.70 -16.10 16.18
C LYS A 222 7.56 -16.87 14.87
N PHE A 223 8.67 -17.02 14.16
CA PHE A 223 8.81 -17.90 13.01
C PHE A 223 9.83 -18.99 13.34
N GLU A 224 9.34 -20.18 13.63
CA GLU A 224 10.16 -21.34 14.01
C GLU A 224 9.66 -22.59 13.29
N ASN A 225 10.58 -23.48 12.93
CA ASN A 225 10.26 -24.74 12.24
C ASN A 225 9.39 -24.51 10.99
N ASN A 226 9.67 -23.45 10.24
CA ASN A 226 8.94 -23.05 9.04
C ASN A 226 7.45 -22.74 9.32
N LYS A 227 7.12 -22.29 10.52
CA LYS A 227 5.76 -21.86 10.91
C LYS A 227 5.80 -20.48 11.53
N LEU A 228 4.88 -19.64 11.11
CA LEU A 228 4.58 -18.38 11.78
C LEU A 228 3.51 -18.67 12.84
N GLU A 229 3.82 -18.42 14.09
CA GLU A 229 2.93 -18.70 15.22
C GLU A 229 2.71 -17.46 16.06
N ILE A 230 1.43 -17.17 16.38
CA ILE A 230 1.02 -16.09 17.28
C ILE A 230 0.39 -16.68 18.53
N ASP A 231 0.85 -16.25 19.71
CA ASP A 231 0.10 -16.49 20.95
C ASP A 231 -1.06 -15.50 21.08
N THR A 232 -2.25 -15.97 20.75
CA THR A 232 -3.49 -15.18 20.76
C THR A 232 -3.92 -14.70 22.15
N LYS A 233 -3.19 -15.03 23.22
CA LYS A 233 -3.42 -14.45 24.55
C LYS A 233 -2.98 -12.98 24.61
N TYR A 234 -2.01 -12.59 23.78
CA TYR A 234 -1.53 -11.22 23.68
C TYR A 234 -2.44 -10.31 22.85
N TYR A 235 -3.36 -10.89 22.03
CA TYR A 235 -4.11 -10.15 21.02
C TYR A 235 -5.61 -10.42 21.10
N ASP A 236 -6.38 -9.33 21.09
CA ASP A 236 -7.85 -9.40 21.16
C ASP A 236 -8.52 -9.33 19.78
N TYR A 237 -7.80 -9.10 18.67
CA TYR A 237 -8.38 -9.08 17.33
C TYR A 237 -9.08 -10.41 16.91
N VAL A 238 -8.83 -11.49 17.63
CA VAL A 238 -9.53 -12.79 17.47
C VAL A 238 -10.88 -12.86 18.21
N ARG A 239 -11.19 -11.87 19.10
CA ARG A 239 -12.37 -11.90 19.99
C ARG A 239 -13.17 -10.62 19.97
N ARG A 240 -12.52 -9.47 19.74
CA ARG A 240 -13.09 -8.12 19.93
C ARG A 240 -12.99 -7.31 18.64
N THR A 241 -13.85 -6.29 18.55
CA THR A 241 -13.86 -5.34 17.42
C THR A 241 -13.52 -3.91 17.86
N ASP A 242 -13.44 -3.65 19.16
CA ASP A 242 -13.18 -2.34 19.75
C ASP A 242 -11.70 -2.12 20.11
N ARG A 243 -10.93 -3.20 20.23
CA ARG A 243 -9.47 -3.15 20.41
C ARG A 243 -8.80 -4.44 19.90
N SER A 244 -7.53 -4.32 19.52
CA SER A 244 -6.76 -5.41 18.91
C SER A 244 -5.73 -6.04 19.86
N TYR A 245 -5.34 -5.36 20.92
CA TYR A 245 -4.40 -5.81 21.95
C TYR A 245 -5.12 -6.29 23.21
N SER A 246 -4.48 -7.17 24.00
CA SER A 246 -5.04 -7.71 25.26
C SER A 246 -4.50 -7.02 26.50
N ASP A 247 -5.14 -7.28 27.64
CA ASP A 247 -4.64 -6.83 28.95
C ASP A 247 -3.31 -7.51 29.32
N LEU A 248 -3.07 -8.75 28.82
CA LEU A 248 -1.80 -9.43 28.98
C LEU A 248 -0.66 -8.68 28.29
N LEU A 249 -0.85 -8.25 27.04
CA LEU A 249 0.15 -7.45 26.33
C LEU A 249 0.47 -6.16 27.10
N THR A 250 -0.55 -5.45 27.57
CA THR A 250 -0.40 -4.24 28.37
C THR A 250 0.43 -4.50 29.63
N LYS A 251 0.14 -5.59 30.34
CA LYS A 251 0.85 -6.00 31.57
C LYS A 251 2.31 -6.34 31.30
N GLU A 252 2.59 -7.14 30.26
CA GLU A 252 3.95 -7.58 29.91
C GLU A 252 4.82 -6.41 29.41
N LEU A 253 4.24 -5.48 28.66
CA LEU A 253 4.93 -4.25 28.26
C LEU A 253 5.21 -3.32 29.44
N GLY A 254 4.41 -3.36 30.50
CA GLY A 254 4.49 -2.40 31.61
C GLY A 254 4.16 -0.96 31.21
N VAL A 255 3.54 -0.78 30.04
CA VAL A 255 3.18 0.51 29.44
C VAL A 255 1.66 0.57 29.27
N LYS A 256 1.05 1.70 29.62
CA LYS A 256 -0.38 1.92 29.37
C LYS A 256 -0.61 2.19 27.88
N PRO A 257 -1.71 1.68 27.28
CA PRO A 257 -2.08 2.05 25.91
C PRO A 257 -2.24 3.57 25.80
N ARG A 258 -1.77 4.15 24.69
CA ARG A 258 -1.88 5.59 24.46
C ARG A 258 -3.33 5.97 24.17
N ARG A 259 -3.76 7.04 24.75
CA ARG A 259 -5.07 7.63 24.47
C ARG A 259 -5.00 8.48 23.19
N PRO A 260 -5.89 8.26 22.20
CA PRO A 260 -5.89 9.00 20.92
C PRO A 260 -6.07 10.51 21.07
N ASP A 261 -6.78 10.96 22.11
CA ASP A 261 -7.10 12.36 22.40
C ASP A 261 -5.91 13.14 22.99
N ILE A 262 -4.84 12.45 23.44
CA ILE A 262 -3.63 13.10 23.94
C ILE A 262 -2.66 13.31 22.78
N PRO A 263 -2.27 14.58 22.48
CA PRO A 263 -1.29 14.87 21.46
C PRO A 263 0.08 14.23 21.76
N PHE A 264 0.82 13.87 20.71
CA PHE A 264 2.23 13.50 20.83
C PHE A 264 3.09 14.78 20.92
N GLU A 265 3.80 14.92 22.01
CA GLU A 265 4.81 15.98 22.17
C GLU A 265 6.22 15.38 22.07
N VAL A 266 6.91 15.67 20.96
CA VAL A 266 8.26 15.18 20.72
C VAL A 266 9.22 15.70 21.80
N GLY A 267 10.03 14.79 22.37
CA GLY A 267 11.00 15.11 23.42
C GLY A 267 10.51 14.84 24.85
N THR A 268 9.23 14.47 25.03
CA THR A 268 8.73 14.03 26.34
C THR A 268 9.06 12.56 26.62
N ASP A 269 9.05 12.18 27.90
CA ASP A 269 9.29 10.77 28.30
C ASP A 269 8.21 9.85 27.75
N ASP A 270 6.95 10.28 27.79
CA ASP A 270 5.82 9.52 27.21
C ASP A 270 6.02 9.29 25.71
N PHE A 271 6.43 10.32 24.96
CA PHE A 271 6.77 10.17 23.54
C PHE A 271 7.85 9.11 23.32
N LYS A 272 8.92 9.15 24.13
CA LYS A 272 10.03 8.20 24.04
C LYS A 272 9.61 6.77 24.33
N ILE A 273 8.74 6.57 25.35
CA ILE A 273 8.21 5.25 25.70
C ILE A 273 7.43 4.65 24.51
N TYR A 274 6.50 5.42 23.93
CA TYR A 274 5.70 4.94 22.78
C TYR A 274 6.54 4.76 21.51
N ALA A 275 7.54 5.61 21.30
CA ALA A 275 8.50 5.43 20.20
C ALA A 275 9.31 4.13 20.37
N ASN A 276 9.70 3.77 21.61
CA ASN A 276 10.40 2.51 21.89
C ASN A 276 9.50 1.29 21.64
N VAL A 277 8.20 1.35 21.95
CA VAL A 277 7.25 0.28 21.61
C VAL A 277 7.12 0.14 20.09
N ALA A 278 7.00 1.27 19.36
CA ALA A 278 6.93 1.29 17.90
C ALA A 278 8.23 0.72 17.27
N ALA A 279 9.40 1.12 17.76
CA ALA A 279 10.70 0.63 17.30
C ALA A 279 10.87 -0.88 17.55
N SER A 280 10.38 -1.37 18.69
CA SER A 280 10.42 -2.80 19.02
C SER A 280 9.55 -3.63 18.07
N ALA A 281 8.35 -3.16 17.78
CA ALA A 281 7.45 -3.83 16.84
C ALA A 281 7.96 -3.75 15.39
N GLN A 282 8.55 -2.62 14.98
CA GLN A 282 9.18 -2.48 13.66
C GLN A 282 10.35 -3.45 13.50
N LYS A 283 11.24 -3.52 14.49
CA LYS A 283 12.38 -4.45 14.46
C LYS A 283 11.93 -5.90 14.38
N LEU A 284 10.93 -6.29 15.17
CA LEU A 284 10.39 -7.65 15.14
C LEU A 284 9.69 -7.97 13.81
N LEU A 285 8.95 -7.02 13.22
CA LEU A 285 8.40 -7.14 11.88
C LEU A 285 9.49 -7.44 10.84
N GLU A 286 10.58 -6.68 10.87
CA GLU A 286 11.71 -6.82 9.96
C GLU A 286 12.40 -8.18 10.10
N ASP A 287 12.65 -8.64 11.32
CA ASP A 287 13.28 -9.94 11.57
C ASP A 287 12.39 -11.12 11.11
N LEU A 288 11.08 -11.01 11.33
CA LEU A 288 10.13 -12.03 10.85
C LEU A 288 9.99 -12.02 9.33
N LEU A 289 10.04 -10.84 8.70
CA LEU A 289 10.08 -10.75 7.23
C LEU A 289 11.36 -11.39 6.69
N PHE A 290 12.51 -11.15 7.29
CA PHE A 290 13.78 -11.80 6.89
C PHE A 290 13.68 -13.33 6.94
N ALA A 291 13.09 -13.87 8.00
CA ALA A 291 12.87 -15.31 8.13
C ALA A 291 11.92 -15.86 7.05
N ILE A 292 10.83 -15.12 6.73
CA ILE A 292 9.88 -15.49 5.68
C ILE A 292 10.53 -15.44 4.29
N PHE A 293 11.28 -14.38 3.98
CA PHE A 293 11.98 -14.26 2.70
C PHE A 293 13.08 -15.30 2.53
N LYS A 294 13.83 -15.60 3.62
CA LYS A 294 14.79 -16.71 3.61
C LYS A 294 14.09 -18.03 3.33
N HIS A 295 13.00 -18.30 4.01
CA HIS A 295 12.20 -19.51 3.79
C HIS A 295 11.67 -19.60 2.34
N ALA A 296 11.26 -18.49 1.75
CA ALA A 296 10.84 -18.44 0.35
C ALA A 296 11.98 -18.81 -0.61
N ASN A 297 13.19 -18.30 -0.36
CA ASN A 297 14.38 -18.69 -1.11
C ASN A 297 14.73 -20.18 -0.92
N ASP A 298 14.69 -20.67 0.33
CA ASP A 298 14.99 -22.08 0.65
C ASP A 298 14.02 -23.05 -0.06
N LEU A 299 12.75 -22.65 -0.26
CA LEU A 299 11.73 -23.45 -0.93
C LEU A 299 11.82 -23.44 -2.46
N THR A 300 12.27 -22.33 -3.03
CA THR A 300 12.15 -22.11 -4.49
C THR A 300 13.48 -21.98 -5.20
N GLY A 301 14.54 -21.58 -4.50
CA GLY A 301 15.83 -21.22 -5.08
C GLY A 301 15.84 -19.91 -5.86
N GLU A 302 14.68 -19.19 -5.91
CA GLU A 302 14.54 -17.98 -6.71
C GLU A 302 15.17 -16.77 -6.01
N LYS A 303 15.74 -15.87 -6.81
CA LYS A 303 16.40 -14.65 -6.37
C LYS A 303 15.65 -13.38 -6.78
N ASN A 304 14.66 -13.51 -7.68
CA ASN A 304 13.77 -12.44 -8.08
C ASN A 304 12.50 -12.51 -7.22
N PHE A 305 12.30 -11.49 -6.40
CA PHE A 305 11.21 -11.43 -5.45
C PHE A 305 10.16 -10.41 -5.86
N LEU A 306 8.90 -10.80 -5.70
CA LEU A 306 7.73 -9.94 -5.73
C LEU A 306 7.18 -9.86 -4.30
N PHE A 307 6.88 -8.64 -3.83
CA PHE A 307 6.36 -8.42 -2.50
C PHE A 307 5.06 -7.61 -2.56
N SER A 308 3.99 -8.11 -1.94
CA SER A 308 2.67 -7.47 -1.90
C SER A 308 1.90 -7.81 -0.61
N GLY A 309 0.66 -7.31 -0.51
CA GLY A 309 -0.13 -7.28 0.73
C GLY A 309 0.11 -5.98 1.51
N GLY A 310 -0.70 -5.72 2.53
CA GLY A 310 -0.65 -4.48 3.31
C GLY A 310 0.71 -4.19 3.94
N VAL A 311 1.45 -5.23 4.37
CA VAL A 311 2.77 -5.10 4.98
C VAL A 311 3.83 -4.60 3.99
N ALA A 312 3.67 -4.84 2.70
CA ALA A 312 4.58 -4.32 1.67
C ALA A 312 4.55 -2.77 1.53
N MET A 313 3.59 -2.10 2.16
CA MET A 313 3.58 -0.63 2.27
C MET A 313 4.57 -0.08 3.30
N ASN A 314 5.21 -0.94 4.11
CA ASN A 314 6.25 -0.56 5.06
C ASN A 314 7.60 -0.38 4.34
N SER A 315 7.85 0.84 3.84
CA SER A 315 9.02 1.16 3.03
C SER A 315 10.36 0.97 3.76
N SER A 316 10.39 1.08 5.09
CA SER A 316 11.56 0.80 5.91
C SER A 316 11.88 -0.70 5.92
N ALA A 317 10.87 -1.54 6.13
CA ALA A 317 11.03 -2.99 6.08
C ALA A 317 11.41 -3.48 4.68
N VAL A 318 10.83 -2.91 3.63
CA VAL A 318 11.18 -3.20 2.22
C VAL A 318 12.68 -2.93 1.98
N ARG A 319 13.17 -1.75 2.40
CA ARG A 319 14.58 -1.40 2.23
C ARG A 319 15.50 -2.41 2.92
N LYS A 320 15.19 -2.76 4.16
CA LYS A 320 15.99 -3.73 4.94
C LYS A 320 15.91 -5.14 4.39
N THR A 321 14.75 -5.55 3.87
CA THR A 321 14.60 -6.87 3.22
C THR A 321 15.53 -7.01 2.02
N ALA A 322 15.79 -5.93 1.28
CA ALA A 322 16.73 -5.94 0.16
C ALA A 322 18.21 -6.17 0.60
N ASP A 323 18.55 -6.04 1.88
CA ASP A 323 19.90 -6.34 2.38
C ASP A 323 20.20 -7.86 2.39
N LEU A 324 19.21 -8.72 2.22
CA LEU A 324 19.41 -10.17 2.11
C LEU A 324 20.23 -10.51 0.86
N ASP A 325 21.35 -11.22 1.04
CA ASP A 325 22.35 -11.45 -0.01
C ASP A 325 21.79 -12.25 -1.20
N PHE A 326 20.86 -13.17 -0.95
CA PHE A 326 20.25 -13.99 -2.00
C PHE A 326 19.24 -13.24 -2.88
N ILE A 327 18.78 -12.05 -2.49
CA ILE A 327 17.87 -11.23 -3.29
C ILE A 327 18.67 -10.50 -4.37
N GLU A 328 18.36 -10.74 -5.64
CA GLU A 328 18.90 -9.99 -6.78
C GLU A 328 17.97 -8.86 -7.22
N LYS A 329 16.65 -9.08 -7.14
CA LYS A 329 15.63 -8.07 -7.40
C LYS A 329 14.49 -8.21 -6.40
N LEU A 330 13.98 -7.07 -5.92
CA LEU A 330 12.78 -6.98 -5.10
C LEU A 330 11.84 -5.94 -5.70
N ASN A 331 10.68 -6.38 -6.17
CA ASN A 331 9.69 -5.56 -6.83
C ASN A 331 8.38 -5.50 -6.04
N LEU A 332 7.79 -4.31 -5.96
CA LEU A 332 6.49 -4.05 -5.37
C LEU A 332 5.58 -3.41 -6.41
N PRO A 333 4.27 -3.70 -6.41
CA PRO A 333 3.35 -2.93 -7.25
C PRO A 333 3.16 -1.51 -6.68
N PRO A 334 2.76 -0.54 -7.49
CA PRO A 334 2.48 0.82 -7.00
C PRO A 334 1.40 0.86 -5.90
N SER A 335 0.49 -0.10 -5.90
CA SER A 335 -0.56 -0.31 -4.88
C SER A 335 -0.46 -1.72 -4.30
N PRO A 336 0.39 -1.95 -3.26
CA PRO A 336 0.60 -3.29 -2.72
C PRO A 336 -0.58 -3.86 -1.94
N GLY A 337 -1.43 -3.01 -1.33
CA GLY A 337 -2.59 -3.42 -0.54
C GLY A 337 -3.82 -3.76 -1.38
N ASP A 338 -4.97 -3.91 -0.71
CA ASP A 338 -6.23 -4.41 -1.28
C ASP A 338 -6.75 -3.61 -2.48
N SER A 339 -6.51 -2.30 -2.52
CA SER A 339 -6.89 -1.53 -3.71
C SER A 339 -6.20 -2.02 -4.98
N GLY A 340 -4.94 -2.43 -4.91
CA GLY A 340 -4.21 -3.02 -6.03
C GLY A 340 -4.68 -4.41 -6.41
N ALA A 341 -5.28 -5.16 -5.48
CA ALA A 341 -5.81 -6.49 -5.74
C ALA A 341 -6.93 -6.50 -6.79
N ALA A 342 -7.64 -5.37 -7.00
CA ALA A 342 -8.58 -5.26 -8.13
C ALA A 342 -7.87 -5.36 -9.50
N ILE A 343 -6.63 -4.85 -9.62
CA ILE A 343 -5.82 -4.99 -10.84
C ILE A 343 -5.45 -6.47 -11.03
N GLY A 344 -5.00 -7.13 -9.95
CA GLY A 344 -4.71 -8.56 -9.98
C GLY A 344 -5.93 -9.42 -10.32
N ALA A 345 -7.11 -9.06 -9.81
CA ALA A 345 -8.37 -9.73 -10.14
C ALA A 345 -8.76 -9.54 -11.62
N ALA A 346 -8.62 -8.33 -12.17
CA ALA A 346 -8.84 -8.08 -13.60
C ALA A 346 -7.87 -8.90 -14.45
N TYR A 347 -6.61 -8.96 -14.02
CA TYR A 347 -5.57 -9.74 -14.69
C TYR A 347 -5.82 -11.24 -14.59
N TYR A 348 -6.33 -11.73 -13.45
CA TYR A 348 -6.80 -13.12 -13.32
C TYR A 348 -7.87 -13.44 -14.37
N GLY A 349 -8.86 -12.56 -14.54
CA GLY A 349 -9.89 -12.71 -15.57
C GLY A 349 -9.32 -12.74 -16.99
N PHE A 350 -8.30 -11.91 -17.25
CA PHE A 350 -7.62 -11.84 -18.54
C PHE A 350 -6.87 -13.15 -18.86
N ILE A 351 -5.99 -13.64 -17.98
CA ILE A 351 -5.19 -14.84 -18.22
C ILE A 351 -6.06 -16.12 -18.29
N ASN A 352 -7.15 -16.20 -17.55
CA ASN A 352 -8.05 -17.36 -17.59
C ASN A 352 -8.86 -17.47 -18.89
N LYS A 353 -8.97 -16.41 -19.67
CA LYS A 353 -9.71 -16.40 -20.96
C LYS A 353 -8.80 -16.35 -22.16
N ASN A 354 -7.54 -16.01 -21.97
CA ASN A 354 -6.56 -15.94 -23.03
C ASN A 354 -5.38 -16.85 -22.64
N ASP A 355 -5.12 -17.88 -23.43
CA ASP A 355 -3.92 -18.72 -23.25
C ASP A 355 -2.61 -17.94 -23.52
N LYS A 356 -2.71 -16.67 -23.83
CA LYS A 356 -1.58 -15.78 -24.12
C LYS A 356 -1.29 -14.89 -22.93
N ALA A 357 -0.08 -14.98 -22.41
CA ALA A 357 0.48 -13.99 -21.51
C ALA A 357 0.52 -12.60 -22.19
N ILE A 358 0.40 -11.54 -21.39
CA ILE A 358 0.69 -10.19 -21.88
C ILE A 358 2.14 -10.18 -22.38
N SER A 359 2.36 -9.74 -23.61
CA SER A 359 3.71 -9.53 -24.14
C SER A 359 4.48 -8.56 -23.23
N LYS A 360 5.78 -8.82 -23.00
CA LYS A 360 6.65 -7.90 -22.23
C LYS A 360 6.57 -6.44 -22.71
N ASN A 361 6.31 -6.25 -24.00
CA ASN A 361 6.20 -4.92 -24.63
C ASN A 361 4.86 -4.22 -24.35
N ASN A 362 3.85 -4.94 -23.84
CA ASN A 362 2.52 -4.40 -23.60
C ASN A 362 2.23 -4.18 -22.09
N LEU A 363 3.19 -4.50 -21.20
CA LEU A 363 3.05 -4.19 -19.80
C LEU A 363 3.09 -2.67 -19.62
N SER A 364 1.93 -2.10 -19.44
CA SER A 364 1.79 -0.68 -19.16
C SER A 364 2.47 -0.39 -17.82
N LYS A 365 3.56 0.35 -17.85
CA LYS A 365 4.12 1.01 -16.67
C LYS A 365 3.20 2.14 -16.15
N ASN A 366 1.96 2.20 -16.66
CA ASN A 366 1.02 3.26 -16.30
C ASN A 366 0.57 3.11 -14.84
N ILE A 367 1.20 3.87 -13.98
CA ILE A 367 0.82 3.98 -12.57
C ILE A 367 -0.25 5.07 -12.34
N PHE A 368 -0.70 5.76 -13.40
CA PHE A 368 -1.70 6.83 -13.40
C PHE A 368 -2.93 6.51 -14.28
N PRO A 369 -3.53 5.33 -14.20
CA PRO A 369 -4.67 4.98 -15.05
C PRO A 369 -5.99 5.58 -14.58
N GLY A 370 -6.05 6.08 -13.34
CA GLY A 370 -7.28 6.65 -12.78
C GLY A 370 -7.63 7.97 -13.48
N ILE A 371 -8.86 8.09 -14.02
CA ILE A 371 -9.36 9.33 -14.60
C ILE A 371 -10.50 9.85 -13.75
N ILE A 372 -10.35 11.03 -13.12
CA ILE A 372 -11.43 11.73 -12.44
C ILE A 372 -11.63 13.07 -13.15
N LYS A 373 -12.84 13.32 -13.61
CA LYS A 373 -13.20 14.64 -14.13
C LYS A 373 -13.24 15.61 -12.95
N SER A 374 -12.39 16.64 -12.99
CA SER A 374 -12.42 17.74 -12.04
C SER A 374 -13.66 18.62 -12.30
N ASN A 375 -14.30 19.10 -11.23
CA ASN A 375 -15.27 20.19 -11.36
C ASN A 375 -14.46 21.49 -11.50
N GLU A 376 -14.26 21.94 -12.72
CA GLU A 376 -13.43 23.11 -13.05
C GLU A 376 -13.95 24.38 -12.36
N GLU A 377 -15.26 24.56 -12.26
CA GLU A 377 -15.88 25.72 -11.60
C GLU A 377 -15.48 25.88 -10.13
N PHE A 378 -15.29 24.76 -9.41
CA PHE A 378 -14.86 24.81 -8.00
C PHE A 378 -13.43 25.32 -7.85
N TYR A 379 -12.53 24.92 -8.74
CA TYR A 379 -11.12 25.31 -8.66
C TYR A 379 -10.92 26.80 -9.01
N ASP A 380 -11.67 27.31 -9.95
CA ASP A 380 -11.59 28.72 -10.35
C ASP A 380 -12.06 29.68 -9.23
N LEU A 381 -12.88 29.21 -8.28
CA LEU A 381 -13.36 30.01 -7.14
C LEU A 381 -12.39 30.04 -5.94
N VAL A 382 -11.44 29.10 -5.84
CA VAL A 382 -10.65 28.87 -4.60
C VAL A 382 -9.15 28.99 -4.81
N PHE A 383 -8.64 28.85 -6.04
CA PHE A 383 -7.21 28.80 -6.33
C PHE A 383 -6.83 29.65 -7.53
N ASP A 384 -5.68 30.31 -7.45
CA ASP A 384 -5.01 30.89 -8.62
C ASP A 384 -4.58 29.74 -9.54
N LYS A 385 -5.25 29.60 -10.68
CA LYS A 385 -5.04 28.46 -11.59
C LYS A 385 -3.88 28.74 -12.55
N ILE A 386 -2.92 27.82 -12.55
CA ILE A 386 -1.92 27.73 -13.62
C ILE A 386 -2.40 26.63 -14.57
N ALA A 387 -2.77 26.99 -15.81
CA ALA A 387 -3.30 26.02 -16.79
C ALA A 387 -2.27 24.97 -17.20
N GLY A 388 -2.70 23.77 -17.63
CA GLY A 388 -1.85 22.58 -17.79
C GLY A 388 -1.15 22.44 -19.17
N ASP A 389 -0.61 23.49 -19.77
CA ASP A 389 0.20 23.48 -20.98
C ASP A 389 1.72 23.56 -20.67
N ASN A 390 2.59 23.51 -21.68
CA ASN A 390 4.04 23.61 -21.49
C ASN A 390 4.46 24.93 -20.80
N ASN A 391 3.70 26.00 -20.99
CA ASN A 391 3.92 27.29 -20.37
C ASN A 391 3.60 27.26 -18.86
N SER A 392 2.71 26.37 -18.43
CA SER A 392 2.35 26.20 -17.02
C SER A 392 3.42 25.45 -16.21
N ILE A 393 4.19 24.55 -16.81
CA ILE A 393 5.32 23.90 -16.14
C ILE A 393 6.39 24.93 -15.80
N GLU A 394 6.71 25.83 -16.73
CA GLU A 394 7.69 26.89 -16.50
C GLU A 394 7.22 27.89 -15.44
N LYS A 395 5.97 28.33 -15.49
CA LYS A 395 5.37 29.18 -14.44
C LYS A 395 5.36 28.49 -13.07
N THR A 396 5.05 27.20 -13.04
CA THR A 396 5.07 26.42 -11.79
C THR A 396 6.49 26.34 -11.22
N ALA A 397 7.49 26.13 -12.07
CA ALA A 397 8.89 26.13 -11.65
C ALA A 397 9.33 27.50 -11.11
N GLU A 398 8.90 28.61 -11.76
CA GLU A 398 9.13 29.96 -11.28
C GLU A 398 8.52 30.18 -9.88
N VAL A 399 7.26 29.80 -9.68
CA VAL A 399 6.57 29.93 -8.39
C VAL A 399 7.28 29.13 -7.29
N ILE A 400 7.71 27.88 -7.57
CA ILE A 400 8.47 27.08 -6.60
C ILE A 400 9.83 27.72 -6.30
N SER A 401 10.48 28.35 -7.30
CA SER A 401 11.77 29.01 -7.12
C SER A 401 11.69 30.26 -6.22
N GLN A 402 10.48 30.81 -6.07
CA GLN A 402 10.14 31.91 -5.15
C GLN A 402 9.72 31.40 -3.75
N ASP A 403 10.09 30.18 -3.41
CA ASP A 403 9.79 29.54 -2.13
C ASP A 403 8.26 29.42 -1.84
N GLN A 404 7.46 29.20 -2.87
CA GLN A 404 6.03 28.95 -2.73
C GLN A 404 5.72 27.44 -2.72
N ILE A 405 4.60 27.09 -2.05
CA ILE A 405 4.04 25.74 -2.06
C ILE A 405 2.96 25.67 -3.12
N ILE A 406 3.02 24.69 -4.00
CA ILE A 406 2.01 24.46 -5.04
C ILE A 406 1.19 23.21 -4.77
N ALA A 407 -0.05 23.19 -5.28
CA ALA A 407 -0.88 22.00 -5.36
C ALA A 407 -1.02 21.55 -6.82
N THR A 408 -0.77 20.28 -7.09
CA THR A 408 -1.03 19.67 -8.39
C THR A 408 -2.37 18.94 -8.39
N CYS A 409 -3.13 19.07 -9.47
CA CYS A 409 -4.42 18.42 -9.63
C CYS A 409 -4.64 18.05 -11.11
N PHE A 410 -4.23 16.85 -11.49
CA PHE A 410 -4.41 16.34 -12.85
C PHE A 410 -5.59 15.37 -12.92
N SER A 411 -6.15 15.19 -14.12
CA SER A 411 -7.25 14.25 -14.35
C SER A 411 -6.85 12.80 -14.07
N ASN A 412 -5.61 12.44 -14.37
CA ASN A 412 -5.06 11.12 -14.08
C ASN A 412 -4.59 11.04 -12.62
N ILE A 413 -4.87 9.93 -11.93
CA ILE A 413 -4.56 9.76 -10.50
C ILE A 413 -3.70 8.52 -10.31
N GLU A 414 -2.83 8.60 -9.31
CA GLU A 414 -1.98 7.51 -8.87
C GLU A 414 -2.80 6.30 -8.38
N THR A 415 -2.47 5.07 -8.79
CA THR A 415 -3.12 3.85 -8.29
C THR A 415 -2.83 3.58 -6.81
N GLY A 416 -1.60 3.92 -6.38
CA GLY A 416 -1.08 3.63 -5.05
C GLY A 416 -1.51 4.62 -3.97
N PRO A 417 -1.06 4.39 -2.72
CA PRO A 417 -1.37 5.26 -1.58
C PRO A 417 -0.46 6.50 -1.51
N ARG A 418 0.48 6.64 -2.45
CA ARG A 418 1.50 7.71 -2.47
C ARG A 418 1.13 8.77 -3.49
N ALA A 419 1.28 10.03 -3.10
CA ALA A 419 1.22 11.16 -4.04
C ALA A 419 2.50 11.19 -4.88
N LEU A 420 2.37 11.10 -6.20
CA LEU A 420 3.50 10.96 -7.13
C LEU A 420 3.60 12.12 -8.13
N GLY A 421 3.00 13.26 -7.80
CA GLY A 421 3.05 14.46 -8.60
C GLY A 421 1.74 14.83 -9.28
N HIS A 422 0.75 13.93 -9.39
CA HIS A 422 -0.55 14.21 -10.00
C HIS A 422 -1.56 14.80 -9.01
N ARG A 423 -1.59 14.33 -7.77
CA ARG A 423 -2.40 14.84 -6.66
C ARG A 423 -1.48 15.13 -5.46
N SER A 424 -0.65 16.15 -5.59
CA SER A 424 0.47 16.42 -4.69
C SER A 424 0.44 17.85 -4.17
N LEU A 425 1.09 18.06 -3.02
CA LEU A 425 1.59 19.35 -2.60
C LEU A 425 3.11 19.33 -2.74
N ILE A 426 3.66 20.29 -3.47
CA ILE A 426 5.07 20.30 -3.87
C ILE A 426 5.71 21.62 -3.46
N CYS A 427 6.94 21.56 -2.94
CA CYS A 427 7.75 22.72 -2.66
C CYS A 427 9.25 22.43 -2.81
N ASN A 428 10.07 23.46 -2.73
CA ASN A 428 11.53 23.36 -2.78
C ASN A 428 12.07 22.56 -1.58
N ALA A 429 12.76 21.44 -1.82
CA ALA A 429 13.31 20.56 -0.77
C ALA A 429 14.49 21.18 -0.02
N HIS A 430 15.16 22.18 -0.59
CA HIS A 430 16.27 22.91 0.06
C HIS A 430 15.81 23.89 1.16
N LYS A 431 14.47 24.03 1.35
CA LYS A 431 13.88 24.96 2.34
C LYS A 431 13.17 24.19 3.45
N ALA A 432 13.91 23.80 4.49
CA ALA A 432 13.39 23.00 5.59
C ALA A 432 12.18 23.66 6.31
N GLU A 433 12.20 24.99 6.48
CA GLU A 433 11.08 25.73 7.09
C GLU A 433 9.81 25.66 6.25
N LEU A 434 9.93 25.72 4.92
CA LEU A 434 8.79 25.59 4.00
C LEU A 434 8.17 24.18 4.08
N ILE A 435 9.01 23.15 4.20
CA ILE A 435 8.56 21.75 4.38
C ILE A 435 7.83 21.59 5.72
N LYS A 436 8.30 22.26 6.76
CA LYS A 436 7.64 22.27 8.08
C LYS A 436 6.25 22.89 7.94
N VAL A 437 6.11 24.08 7.33
CA VAL A 437 4.80 24.72 7.04
C VAL A 437 3.90 23.77 6.25
N LEU A 438 4.42 23.14 5.18
CA LEU A 438 3.67 22.15 4.39
C LEU A 438 3.13 21.00 5.24
N SER A 439 3.98 20.45 6.13
CA SER A 439 3.64 19.27 6.93
C SER A 439 2.71 19.60 8.10
N THR A 440 3.04 20.64 8.90
CA THR A 440 2.32 20.94 10.14
C THR A 440 1.12 21.85 9.91
N ASP A 441 1.26 22.90 9.13
CA ASP A 441 0.25 23.96 9.05
C ASP A 441 -0.79 23.67 7.95
N ILE A 442 -0.34 23.17 6.80
CA ILE A 442 -1.24 22.85 5.67
C ILE A 442 -1.82 21.43 5.83
N LYS A 443 -0.95 20.42 5.98
CA LYS A 443 -1.38 19.01 6.06
C LYS A 443 -1.82 18.56 7.45
N LYS A 444 -1.63 19.38 8.49
CA LYS A 444 -1.98 19.06 9.88
C LYS A 444 -1.44 17.69 10.33
N ARG A 445 -0.22 17.35 9.92
CA ARG A 445 0.40 16.06 10.21
C ARG A 445 1.12 16.07 11.55
N ASN A 446 1.23 14.88 12.15
CA ASN A 446 2.14 14.68 13.28
C ASN A 446 3.58 14.97 12.85
N ILE A 447 4.34 15.65 13.69
CA ILE A 447 5.71 16.11 13.40
C ILE A 447 6.70 14.98 13.06
N PHE A 448 6.44 13.77 13.53
CA PHE A 448 7.27 12.60 13.25
C PHE A 448 7.01 11.96 11.86
N ARG A 449 6.11 12.54 11.06
CA ARG A 449 5.85 12.03 9.70
C ARG A 449 6.74 12.72 8.68
N PRO A 450 7.61 11.99 7.95
CA PRO A 450 8.48 12.57 6.96
C PRO A 450 7.72 13.04 5.71
N THR A 451 8.28 14.05 5.04
CA THR A 451 7.95 14.43 3.66
C THR A 451 8.92 13.72 2.72
N ALA A 452 8.47 13.33 1.54
CA ALA A 452 9.28 12.57 0.61
C ALA A 452 10.00 13.48 -0.40
N PRO A 453 11.28 13.20 -0.76
CA PRO A 453 11.94 13.86 -1.88
C PRO A 453 11.54 13.23 -3.20
N ALA A 454 11.41 14.07 -4.25
CA ALA A 454 11.33 13.65 -5.63
C ALA A 454 12.50 14.24 -6.42
N VAL A 455 13.14 13.43 -7.26
CA VAL A 455 14.37 13.76 -7.99
C VAL A 455 14.35 13.09 -9.36
N LEU A 456 15.02 13.69 -10.36
CA LEU A 456 15.20 13.05 -11.67
C LEU A 456 16.07 11.80 -11.56
N GLU A 457 15.80 10.80 -12.40
CA GLU A 457 16.57 9.55 -12.45
C GLU A 457 18.08 9.80 -12.61
N LYS A 458 18.46 10.67 -13.54
CA LYS A 458 19.86 11.02 -13.82
C LYS A 458 20.58 11.72 -12.65
N ASP A 459 19.83 12.38 -11.75
CA ASP A 459 20.38 13.13 -10.62
C ASP A 459 20.30 12.35 -9.30
N ALA A 460 19.51 11.27 -9.27
CA ALA A 460 19.17 10.55 -8.05
C ALA A 460 20.40 10.01 -7.29
N GLU A 461 21.39 9.47 -8.02
CA GLU A 461 22.62 8.97 -7.44
C GLU A 461 23.55 10.09 -6.92
N ASN A 462 23.31 11.36 -7.27
CA ASN A 462 24.04 12.49 -6.68
C ASN A 462 23.55 12.79 -5.25
N TYR A 463 22.30 12.44 -4.93
CA TYR A 463 21.64 12.73 -3.66
C TYR A 463 21.52 11.53 -2.74
N PHE A 464 21.36 10.31 -3.29
CA PHE A 464 21.00 9.12 -2.51
C PHE A 464 21.88 7.92 -2.86
N HIS A 465 22.15 7.09 -1.86
CA HIS A 465 22.64 5.73 -2.04
C HIS A 465 21.45 4.84 -2.38
N LEU A 466 21.30 4.51 -3.66
CA LEU A 466 20.19 3.70 -4.17
C LEU A 466 20.57 2.23 -4.21
N GLU A 467 19.68 1.37 -3.70
CA GLU A 467 19.81 -0.06 -3.86
C GLU A 467 19.33 -0.49 -5.25
N LYS A 468 20.22 -1.01 -6.08
CA LYS A 468 19.92 -1.47 -7.44
C LYS A 468 18.79 -2.51 -7.47
N LYS A 469 18.72 -3.36 -6.44
CA LYS A 469 17.67 -4.38 -6.25
C LYS A 469 16.26 -3.77 -6.13
N LEU A 470 16.15 -2.50 -5.74
CA LEU A 470 14.92 -1.75 -5.46
C LEU A 470 14.62 -0.65 -6.48
N ILE A 471 15.37 -0.55 -7.57
CA ILE A 471 15.29 0.60 -8.48
C ILE A 471 13.84 0.89 -8.95
N ASN A 472 13.08 -0.15 -9.24
CA ASN A 472 11.68 -0.01 -9.64
C ASN A 472 10.78 0.48 -8.51
N CYS A 473 11.12 0.18 -7.24
CA CYS A 473 10.33 0.59 -6.09
C CYS A 473 10.41 2.10 -5.82
N TYR A 474 11.52 2.73 -6.19
CA TYR A 474 11.68 4.17 -6.01
C TYR A 474 10.78 5.01 -6.92
N THR A 475 10.33 4.49 -8.07
CA THR A 475 9.44 5.22 -8.98
C THR A 475 8.10 5.58 -8.34
N HIS A 476 7.67 4.81 -7.33
CA HIS A 476 6.40 5.00 -6.60
C HIS A 476 6.56 5.07 -5.07
N MET A 477 7.74 5.50 -4.59
CA MET A 477 8.04 5.66 -3.16
C MET A 477 7.84 4.35 -2.35
N GLY A 478 8.13 3.19 -2.92
CA GLY A 478 7.96 1.88 -2.29
C GLY A 478 9.05 1.54 -1.27
N ALA A 479 10.21 2.20 -1.34
CA ALA A 479 11.36 1.95 -0.48
C ALA A 479 12.01 3.24 0.01
N THR A 480 12.81 3.14 1.09
CA THR A 480 13.67 4.23 1.57
C THR A 480 15.08 4.10 1.00
N ALA A 481 15.80 5.23 0.92
CA ALA A 481 17.21 5.29 0.58
C ALA A 481 17.96 6.19 1.57
N THR A 482 19.26 6.00 1.72
CA THR A 482 20.12 6.84 2.55
C THR A 482 20.63 8.02 1.72
N PRO A 483 20.46 9.28 2.17
CA PRO A 483 21.06 10.42 1.50
C PRO A 483 22.59 10.38 1.62
N LYS A 484 23.29 10.98 0.66
CA LYS A 484 24.73 11.15 0.71
C LYS A 484 25.13 12.23 1.72
N ASP A 485 26.29 12.08 2.33
CA ASP A 485 26.76 12.99 3.38
C ASP A 485 26.86 14.45 2.92
N ASN A 486 27.27 14.67 1.68
CA ASN A 486 27.45 16.00 1.10
C ASN A 486 26.15 16.78 0.86
N VAL A 487 24.98 16.11 0.88
CA VAL A 487 23.66 16.75 0.64
C VAL A 487 22.79 16.82 1.89
N LEU A 488 23.22 16.28 3.03
CA LEU A 488 22.44 16.21 4.26
C LEU A 488 21.89 17.56 4.72
N GLN A 489 22.66 18.62 4.60
CA GLN A 489 22.24 19.97 5.01
C GLN A 489 21.32 20.60 3.95
N ASP A 490 21.57 20.31 2.67
CA ASP A 490 20.86 20.95 1.56
C ASP A 490 19.40 20.50 1.47
N ILE A 491 19.11 19.22 1.80
CA ILE A 491 17.77 18.65 1.72
C ILE A 491 17.25 18.14 3.08
N LYS A 492 17.73 18.73 4.18
CA LYS A 492 17.44 18.32 5.57
C LYS A 492 15.93 18.13 5.83
N GLY A 493 15.07 18.94 5.23
CA GLY A 493 13.62 18.89 5.45
C GLY A 493 12.93 17.62 4.93
N VAL A 494 13.56 16.87 4.02
CA VAL A 494 13.05 15.61 3.47
C VAL A 494 13.82 14.38 3.96
N ILE A 495 14.72 14.56 4.92
CA ILE A 495 15.45 13.48 5.59
C ILE A 495 14.77 13.19 6.93
N HIS A 496 14.51 11.91 7.20
CA HIS A 496 13.93 11.48 8.47
C HIS A 496 15.03 11.37 9.56
N VAL A 497 14.62 11.27 10.82
CA VAL A 497 15.56 11.24 11.98
C VAL A 497 16.50 10.04 11.99
N ASP A 498 16.18 8.98 11.27
CA ASP A 498 17.02 7.79 11.08
C ASP A 498 17.96 7.90 9.87
N ASN A 499 18.15 9.11 9.34
CA ASN A 499 18.95 9.40 8.14
C ASN A 499 18.47 8.64 6.89
N THR A 500 17.18 8.37 6.76
CA THR A 500 16.59 7.81 5.54
C THR A 500 15.63 8.79 4.88
N SER A 501 15.38 8.58 3.59
CA SER A 501 14.34 9.30 2.83
C SER A 501 13.57 8.31 1.98
N ARG A 502 12.24 8.47 1.88
CA ARG A 502 11.40 7.68 0.97
C ARG A 502 11.38 8.34 -0.39
N VAL A 503 12.35 7.99 -1.23
CA VAL A 503 12.65 8.67 -2.48
C VAL A 503 11.63 8.34 -3.56
N GLN A 504 11.25 9.36 -4.37
CA GLN A 504 10.62 9.21 -5.67
C GLN A 504 11.63 9.52 -6.77
N ILE A 505 11.91 8.54 -7.62
CA ILE A 505 12.69 8.73 -8.85
C ILE A 505 11.72 9.02 -9.99
N CYS A 506 11.97 10.12 -10.71
CA CYS A 506 11.11 10.61 -11.79
C CYS A 506 11.83 10.47 -13.14
N GLU A 507 11.17 9.80 -14.11
CA GLU A 507 11.57 9.82 -15.51
C GLU A 507 11.38 11.24 -16.08
N GLU A 508 12.25 11.68 -16.98
CA GLU A 508 12.18 13.03 -17.57
C GLU A 508 10.86 13.31 -18.29
N GLU A 509 10.27 12.29 -18.92
CA GLU A 509 9.01 12.38 -19.64
C GLU A 509 7.78 12.50 -18.72
N SER A 510 7.91 12.12 -17.45
CA SER A 510 6.84 12.24 -16.49
C SER A 510 6.52 13.72 -16.19
N LEU A 511 5.31 13.99 -15.72
CA LEU A 511 4.90 15.35 -15.38
C LEU A 511 5.84 16.00 -14.35
N LEU A 512 6.14 15.28 -13.27
CA LEU A 512 7.04 15.76 -12.22
C LEU A 512 8.48 15.84 -12.72
N GLY A 513 8.90 14.93 -13.63
CA GLY A 513 10.19 15.00 -14.30
C GLY A 513 10.36 16.26 -15.14
N LYS A 514 9.37 16.63 -15.95
CA LYS A 514 9.36 17.90 -16.72
C LYS A 514 9.46 19.12 -15.81
N LEU A 515 8.75 19.09 -14.66
CA LEU A 515 8.84 20.17 -13.67
C LEU A 515 10.25 20.24 -13.07
N LEU A 516 10.85 19.11 -12.69
CA LEU A 516 12.23 19.05 -12.16
C LEU A 516 13.26 19.54 -13.19
N MET A 517 13.09 19.21 -14.48
CA MET A 517 13.95 19.75 -15.56
C MET A 517 13.84 21.26 -15.65
N SER A 518 12.63 21.82 -15.55
CA SER A 518 12.44 23.28 -15.56
C SER A 518 13.03 23.94 -14.32
N LEU A 519 12.97 23.29 -13.15
CA LEU A 519 13.55 23.77 -11.89
C LEU A 519 15.09 23.80 -11.89
N ASN A 520 15.76 23.03 -12.73
CA ASN A 520 17.22 23.05 -12.88
C ASN A 520 17.74 24.44 -13.28
N LYS A 521 16.95 25.27 -13.99
CA LYS A 521 17.31 26.66 -14.31
C LYS A 521 17.54 27.50 -13.03
N TYR A 522 16.85 27.13 -11.94
CA TYR A 522 16.90 27.76 -10.63
C TYR A 522 17.80 27.01 -9.64
N LYS A 523 18.58 26.01 -10.10
CA LYS A 523 19.44 25.15 -9.29
C LYS A 523 18.67 24.34 -8.23
N ILE A 524 17.42 23.97 -8.52
CA ILE A 524 16.57 23.12 -7.67
C ILE A 524 16.44 21.77 -8.36
N GLN A 525 17.13 20.74 -7.84
CA GLN A 525 17.12 19.38 -8.38
C GLN A 525 16.21 18.45 -7.58
N VAL A 526 15.83 18.82 -6.36
CA VAL A 526 14.99 18.00 -5.48
C VAL A 526 13.83 18.84 -4.99
N VAL A 527 12.64 18.27 -5.08
CA VAL A 527 11.42 18.84 -4.49
C VAL A 527 10.88 17.94 -3.39
N ALA A 528 10.22 18.55 -2.42
CA ALA A 528 9.43 17.84 -1.41
C ALA A 528 8.04 17.52 -1.98
N ASN A 529 7.61 16.28 -1.85
CA ASN A 529 6.31 15.79 -2.36
C ASN A 529 5.51 15.06 -1.26
#